data_42eaf5104cc9bfd822e97e3ad94d6a90
#
_entry.id   42eaf5104cc9bfd822e97e3ad94d6a90
#
_cell.length_a   1.000
_cell.length_b   1.000
_cell.length_c   1.000
_cell.angle_alpha   90.00
_cell.angle_beta   90.00
_cell.angle_gamma   90.00
#
_symmetry.space_group_name_H-M   'P 1'
#
loop_
_entity.id
_entity.type
_entity.pdbx_description
1 polymer ?
#
loop_
_entity_poly.entity_id
_entity_poly.type
_entity_poly.pdbx_seq_one_letter_code
_entity_poly.pdbx_strand_id
1 'polypeptide(L)'
;LHGVRRDRQGGYPVLQLCDPGAAPQSVGISVNAHFRNANWVAADGPDFLFLGALQDGEALSLDSYQRTQDRAKALGILDGIEFHTELFKDKPAGMSDRDYMYEISAATDYALSFGRDIFRARVPLDRDRMARIIAYLNDLNTPYRDGAKIFRWKVLNNNCCHIVHNALAVAGIWGPWPTGQFFATAAFNFPVPKNEFVDLMLRTNDLPITNPHALYKDRTVRRALLETGTLPTVPGALASTARAIQTNAMYDIARLRLIFYDNPFWGPYRFRFARIFKDPRYTDLRENLRHFARLYAAVPTAAAKVSGERARFQEAYEHYIARQAQTVEQQLARLAP
;
A
#
# COMPACT_ATOMS: atom_id res chain seq x y z
N LEU A 1 -4.66 -5.39 -2.84
CA LEU A 1 -5.30 -4.78 -4.00
C LEU A 1 -6.66 -5.44 -4.22
N HIS A 2 -7.73 -4.63 -4.30
CA HIS A 2 -9.10 -5.10 -4.52
C HIS A 2 -9.53 -4.82 -5.97
N GLY A 3 -10.34 -5.71 -6.57
CA GLY A 3 -10.66 -5.66 -8.00
C GLY A 3 -9.51 -6.08 -8.91
N VAL A 4 -8.57 -6.85 -8.35
CA VAL A 4 -7.36 -7.34 -9.00
C VAL A 4 -7.28 -8.85 -8.82
N ARG A 5 -6.90 -9.56 -9.86
CA ARG A 5 -6.61 -10.99 -9.83
C ARG A 5 -5.15 -11.24 -10.13
N ARG A 6 -4.65 -12.32 -9.58
CA ARG A 6 -3.37 -12.87 -9.97
C ARG A 6 -3.58 -13.80 -11.16
N ASP A 7 -2.69 -13.69 -12.13
CA ASP A 7 -2.59 -14.60 -13.27
C ASP A 7 -1.13 -15.07 -13.40
N ARG A 8 -0.85 -15.94 -14.34
CA ARG A 8 0.49 -16.49 -14.58
C ARG A 8 0.87 -16.35 -16.04
N GLN A 9 2.03 -15.81 -16.28
CA GLN A 9 2.63 -15.75 -17.60
C GLN A 9 3.92 -16.58 -17.60
N GLY A 10 3.90 -17.75 -18.28
CA GLY A 10 5.03 -18.66 -18.25
C GLY A 10 5.39 -19.20 -16.86
N GLY A 11 4.38 -19.38 -15.99
CA GLY A 11 4.56 -19.78 -14.58
C GLY A 11 4.84 -18.63 -13.61
N TYR A 12 5.17 -17.43 -14.10
CA TYR A 12 5.52 -16.27 -13.31
C TYR A 12 4.28 -15.43 -12.95
N PRO A 13 4.14 -14.93 -11.73
CA PRO A 13 2.97 -14.18 -11.31
C PRO A 13 2.88 -12.80 -12.02
N VAL A 14 1.70 -12.50 -12.54
CA VAL A 14 1.32 -11.20 -13.08
C VAL A 14 -0.01 -10.76 -12.48
N LEU A 15 -0.24 -9.46 -12.43
CA LEU A 15 -1.48 -8.87 -11.94
C LEU A 15 -2.34 -8.38 -13.09
N GLN A 16 -3.66 -8.57 -12.95
CA GLN A 16 -4.64 -8.09 -13.90
C GLN A 16 -5.84 -7.48 -13.19
N LEU A 17 -6.45 -6.47 -13.79
CA LEU A 17 -7.75 -5.98 -13.32
C LEU A 17 -8.81 -7.05 -13.58
N CYS A 18 -9.73 -7.21 -12.62
CA CYS A 18 -10.95 -7.96 -12.86
C CYS A 18 -11.79 -7.29 -13.95
N ASP A 19 -12.50 -8.10 -14.73
CA ASP A 19 -13.41 -7.57 -15.74
C ASP A 19 -14.55 -6.77 -15.08
N PRO A 20 -15.05 -5.71 -15.74
CA PRO A 20 -16.22 -5.00 -15.27
C PRO A 20 -17.41 -5.96 -15.13
N GLY A 21 -18.05 -5.97 -13.94
CA GLY A 21 -19.19 -6.84 -13.66
C GLY A 21 -18.84 -8.27 -13.18
N ALA A 22 -17.59 -8.68 -13.25
CA ALA A 22 -17.16 -9.93 -12.60
C ALA A 22 -17.17 -9.79 -11.07
N ALA A 23 -17.30 -10.93 -10.38
CA ALA A 23 -17.11 -10.95 -8.93
C ALA A 23 -15.75 -10.39 -8.56
N PRO A 24 -15.67 -9.38 -7.66
CA PRO A 24 -14.42 -8.74 -7.34
C PRO A 24 -13.48 -9.72 -6.63
N GLN A 25 -12.31 -9.93 -7.21
CA GLN A 25 -11.22 -10.67 -6.57
C GLN A 25 -10.29 -9.68 -5.85
N SER A 26 -9.38 -10.21 -5.07
CA SER A 26 -8.38 -9.40 -4.36
C SER A 26 -7.09 -10.17 -4.26
N VAL A 27 -5.98 -9.45 -4.26
CA VAL A 27 -4.65 -10.03 -4.07
C VAL A 27 -3.90 -9.31 -2.96
N GLY A 28 -3.17 -10.07 -2.15
CA GLY A 28 -2.10 -9.57 -1.30
C GLY A 28 -0.78 -9.56 -2.05
N ILE A 29 0.08 -8.57 -1.77
CA ILE A 29 1.44 -8.49 -2.32
C ILE A 29 2.43 -8.48 -1.17
N SER A 30 3.49 -9.28 -1.30
CA SER A 30 4.62 -9.32 -0.37
C SER A 30 5.95 -9.11 -1.09
N VAL A 31 6.88 -8.53 -0.36
CA VAL A 31 8.27 -8.28 -0.78
C VAL A 31 9.19 -8.94 0.22
N ASN A 32 10.12 -9.75 -0.26
CA ASN A 32 11.04 -10.46 0.62
C ASN A 32 12.47 -10.35 0.11
N ALA A 33 13.43 -10.28 1.04
CA ALA A 33 14.86 -10.25 0.75
C ALA A 33 15.39 -11.55 0.12
N HIS A 34 14.65 -12.64 0.20
CA HIS A 34 15.05 -13.95 -0.33
C HIS A 34 14.92 -14.05 -1.86
N PHE A 35 14.06 -13.24 -2.47
CA PHE A 35 13.80 -13.31 -3.90
C PHE A 35 14.99 -12.83 -4.73
N ARG A 36 15.31 -13.57 -5.77
CA ARG A 36 16.39 -13.28 -6.72
C ARG A 36 15.85 -12.73 -8.04
N ASN A 37 14.80 -13.34 -8.56
CA ASN A 37 14.21 -13.01 -9.86
C ASN A 37 12.88 -12.23 -9.77
N ALA A 38 12.49 -11.79 -8.58
CA ALA A 38 11.25 -11.03 -8.38
C ALA A 38 11.46 -9.91 -7.36
N ASN A 39 10.74 -8.81 -7.54
CA ASN A 39 10.64 -7.76 -6.55
C ASN A 39 9.47 -8.01 -5.57
N TRP A 40 8.41 -8.60 -6.08
CA TRP A 40 7.22 -8.94 -5.29
C TRP A 40 6.63 -10.28 -5.72
N VAL A 41 5.90 -10.89 -4.81
CA VAL A 41 5.00 -12.03 -5.06
C VAL A 41 3.59 -11.68 -4.65
N ALA A 42 2.60 -12.43 -5.15
CA ALA A 42 1.20 -12.22 -4.82
C ALA A 42 0.53 -13.50 -4.33
N ALA A 43 -0.38 -13.33 -3.37
CA ALA A 43 -1.29 -14.37 -2.92
C ALA A 43 -2.73 -13.99 -3.25
N ASP A 44 -3.56 -14.98 -3.58
CA ASP A 44 -4.98 -14.80 -3.75
C ASP A 44 -5.63 -14.55 -2.39
N GLY A 45 -6.50 -13.57 -2.34
CA GLY A 45 -7.08 -13.03 -1.10
C GLY A 45 -6.27 -11.87 -0.51
N PRO A 46 -6.96 -10.84 0.01
CA PRO A 46 -6.30 -9.61 0.49
C PRO A 46 -5.52 -9.84 1.77
N ASP A 47 -5.96 -10.77 2.60
CA ASP A 47 -5.48 -10.96 3.96
C ASP A 47 -4.59 -12.21 4.15
N PHE A 48 -4.39 -13.04 3.11
CA PHE A 48 -3.60 -14.27 3.26
C PHE A 48 -2.18 -14.00 3.78
N LEU A 49 -1.51 -12.97 3.26
CA LEU A 49 -0.17 -12.58 3.71
C LEU A 49 -0.14 -11.96 5.13
N PHE A 50 -1.30 -11.67 5.72
CA PHE A 50 -1.43 -11.16 7.08
C PHE A 50 -1.98 -12.20 8.06
N LEU A 51 -2.94 -13.02 7.64
CA LEU A 51 -3.67 -13.95 8.48
C LEU A 51 -3.38 -15.43 8.14
N GLY A 52 -2.70 -15.68 7.03
CA GLY A 52 -2.40 -17.04 6.58
C GLY A 52 -3.66 -17.88 6.39
N ALA A 53 -3.62 -19.13 6.85
CA ALA A 53 -4.73 -20.05 6.86
C ALA A 53 -5.46 -20.12 8.22
N LEU A 54 -5.23 -19.14 9.11
CA LEU A 54 -5.94 -19.07 10.37
C LEU A 54 -7.42 -18.76 10.17
N GLN A 55 -8.24 -19.42 10.99
CA GLN A 55 -9.65 -19.14 11.10
C GLN A 55 -9.92 -18.13 12.22
N ASP A 56 -11.10 -17.49 12.19
CA ASP A 56 -11.49 -16.53 13.23
C ASP A 56 -11.50 -17.21 14.62
N GLY A 57 -10.80 -16.59 15.56
CA GLY A 57 -10.66 -17.10 16.93
C GLY A 57 -9.66 -18.23 17.13
N GLU A 58 -8.99 -18.67 16.06
CA GLU A 58 -7.96 -19.69 16.16
C GLU A 58 -6.66 -19.13 16.77
N ALA A 59 -6.01 -19.94 17.61
CA ALA A 59 -4.70 -19.62 18.17
C ALA A 59 -3.58 -19.81 17.15
N LEU A 60 -2.59 -18.94 17.18
CA LEU A 60 -1.35 -19.15 16.45
C LEU A 60 -0.53 -20.24 17.11
N SER A 61 -0.37 -21.35 16.43
CA SER A 61 0.36 -22.55 16.88
C SER A 61 1.27 -23.07 15.76
N LEU A 62 2.11 -24.05 16.06
CA LEU A 62 2.91 -24.73 15.05
C LEU A 62 2.02 -25.39 13.98
N ASP A 63 0.86 -25.95 14.35
CA ASP A 63 -0.07 -26.57 13.41
C ASP A 63 -0.69 -25.53 12.47
N SER A 64 -1.14 -24.39 13.00
CA SER A 64 -1.69 -23.31 12.17
C SER A 64 -0.64 -22.71 11.23
N TYR A 65 0.60 -22.67 11.70
CA TYR A 65 1.75 -22.27 10.90
C TYR A 65 2.04 -23.23 9.76
N GLN A 66 2.04 -24.55 10.03
CA GLN A 66 2.21 -25.58 9.00
C GLN A 66 1.09 -25.54 7.96
N ARG A 67 -0.17 -25.43 8.39
CA ARG A 67 -1.31 -25.26 7.47
C ARG A 67 -1.18 -24.02 6.59
N THR A 68 -0.60 -22.95 7.10
CA THR A 68 -0.35 -21.75 6.29
C THR A 68 0.69 -21.98 5.22
N GLN A 69 1.77 -22.70 5.55
CA GLN A 69 2.76 -23.10 4.54
C GLN A 69 2.13 -24.00 3.46
N ASP A 70 1.35 -25.00 3.88
CA ASP A 70 0.67 -25.92 2.96
C ASP A 70 -0.32 -25.17 2.06
N ARG A 71 -1.06 -24.22 2.61
CA ARG A 71 -1.95 -23.35 1.83
C ARG A 71 -1.17 -22.45 0.87
N ALA A 72 -0.04 -21.89 1.29
CA ALA A 72 0.84 -21.10 0.43
C ALA A 72 1.37 -21.93 -0.75
N LYS A 73 1.76 -23.18 -0.49
CA LYS A 73 2.19 -24.14 -1.52
C LYS A 73 1.06 -24.48 -2.49
N ALA A 74 -0.14 -24.73 -1.97
CA ALA A 74 -1.33 -25.02 -2.78
C ALA A 74 -1.73 -23.83 -3.66
N LEU A 75 -1.58 -22.61 -3.16
CA LEU A 75 -1.77 -21.39 -3.94
C LEU A 75 -0.64 -21.12 -4.93
N GLY A 76 0.49 -21.81 -4.82
CA GLY A 76 1.66 -21.62 -5.67
C GLY A 76 2.22 -20.20 -5.59
N ILE A 77 2.31 -19.61 -4.40
CA ILE A 77 2.74 -18.21 -4.22
C ILE A 77 4.16 -18.00 -4.75
N LEU A 78 5.02 -19.01 -4.60
CA LEU A 78 6.42 -18.95 -5.02
C LEU A 78 6.68 -19.68 -6.35
N ASP A 79 5.66 -20.10 -7.08
CA ASP A 79 5.88 -20.74 -8.39
C ASP A 79 6.50 -19.73 -9.37
N GLY A 80 7.57 -20.16 -10.04
CA GLY A 80 8.37 -19.32 -10.93
C GLY A 80 9.32 -18.34 -10.22
N ILE A 81 9.35 -18.33 -8.88
CA ILE A 81 10.24 -17.50 -8.09
C ILE A 81 11.52 -18.26 -7.76
N GLU A 82 12.65 -17.59 -7.93
CA GLU A 82 13.96 -18.06 -7.54
C GLU A 82 14.44 -17.35 -6.30
N PHE A 83 15.12 -18.08 -5.42
CA PHE A 83 15.79 -17.51 -4.25
C PHE A 83 17.28 -17.34 -4.51
N HIS A 84 17.91 -16.48 -3.72
CA HIS A 84 19.36 -16.37 -3.70
C HIS A 84 19.99 -17.69 -3.28
N THR A 85 20.96 -18.16 -4.05
CA THR A 85 21.58 -19.49 -3.86
C THR A 85 22.27 -19.68 -2.52
N GLU A 86 22.77 -18.60 -1.94
CA GLU A 86 23.40 -18.58 -0.62
C GLU A 86 22.45 -19.00 0.52
N LEU A 87 21.14 -18.87 0.33
CA LEU A 87 20.15 -19.26 1.34
C LEU A 87 20.03 -20.77 1.50
N PHE A 88 20.35 -21.54 0.46
CA PHE A 88 20.24 -23.00 0.49
C PHE A 88 21.40 -23.71 1.20
N LYS A 89 22.40 -22.96 1.70
CA LYS A 89 23.52 -23.54 2.46
C LYS A 89 23.08 -24.21 3.76
N ASP A 90 22.03 -23.65 4.39
CA ASP A 90 21.48 -24.13 5.65
C ASP A 90 20.27 -25.04 5.46
N LYS A 91 19.98 -25.47 4.23
CA LYS A 91 18.85 -26.35 3.94
C LYS A 91 19.05 -27.72 4.56
N PRO A 92 18.07 -28.23 5.36
CA PRO A 92 18.15 -29.58 5.93
C PRO A 92 18.34 -30.67 4.88
N ALA A 93 19.13 -31.70 5.20
CA ALA A 93 19.32 -32.85 4.33
C ALA A 93 17.97 -33.53 4.07
N GLY A 94 17.69 -33.88 2.82
CA GLY A 94 16.45 -34.54 2.40
C GLY A 94 15.26 -33.59 2.15
N MET A 95 15.35 -32.33 2.51
CA MET A 95 14.32 -31.34 2.20
C MET A 95 14.45 -30.87 0.72
N SER A 96 13.33 -30.77 0.00
CA SER A 96 13.33 -30.19 -1.34
C SER A 96 13.62 -28.69 -1.30
N ASP A 97 14.19 -28.13 -2.37
CA ASP A 97 14.39 -26.68 -2.47
C ASP A 97 13.07 -25.92 -2.37
N ARG A 98 12.02 -26.46 -2.99
CA ARG A 98 10.67 -25.87 -2.95
C ARG A 98 10.12 -25.81 -1.52
N ASP A 99 10.22 -26.90 -0.76
CA ASP A 99 9.74 -26.92 0.63
C ASP A 99 10.52 -25.93 1.49
N TYR A 100 11.83 -25.92 1.32
CA TYR A 100 12.69 -24.99 2.05
C TYR A 100 12.38 -23.52 1.74
N MET A 101 12.10 -23.20 0.48
CA MET A 101 11.68 -21.83 0.10
C MET A 101 10.42 -21.40 0.83
N TYR A 102 9.41 -22.25 0.96
CA TYR A 102 8.20 -21.95 1.70
C TYR A 102 8.44 -21.85 3.20
N GLU A 103 9.34 -22.67 3.75
CA GLU A 103 9.69 -22.66 5.16
C GLU A 103 10.34 -21.33 5.58
N ILE A 104 11.34 -20.85 4.82
CA ILE A 104 12.09 -19.66 5.20
C ILE A 104 11.44 -18.35 4.79
N SER A 105 10.48 -18.35 3.86
CA SER A 105 9.90 -17.14 3.28
C SER A 105 8.45 -16.92 3.63
N ALA A 106 7.57 -17.81 3.18
CA ALA A 106 6.12 -17.60 3.36
C ALA A 106 5.73 -17.47 4.83
N ALA A 107 6.51 -18.12 5.67
CA ALA A 107 6.29 -18.14 7.10
C ALA A 107 6.83 -16.92 7.82
N THR A 108 7.91 -16.31 7.35
CA THR A 108 8.58 -15.23 8.09
C THR A 108 7.77 -13.93 8.09
N ASP A 109 7.26 -13.50 6.93
CA ASP A 109 6.47 -12.27 6.83
C ASP A 109 5.12 -12.39 7.54
N TYR A 110 4.50 -13.53 7.37
CA TYR A 110 3.24 -13.88 7.98
C TYR A 110 3.35 -14.02 9.51
N ALA A 111 4.31 -14.79 10.00
CA ALA A 111 4.49 -15.00 11.42
C ALA A 111 4.83 -13.70 12.18
N LEU A 112 5.59 -12.79 11.58
CA LEU A 112 5.86 -11.48 12.16
C LEU A 112 4.60 -10.62 12.30
N SER A 113 3.57 -10.86 11.49
CA SER A 113 2.30 -10.14 11.55
C SER A 113 1.41 -10.60 12.69
N PHE A 114 1.50 -11.86 13.13
CA PHE A 114 0.63 -12.38 14.19
C PHE A 114 0.99 -11.91 15.58
N GLY A 115 2.27 -11.72 15.87
CA GLY A 115 2.71 -11.21 17.16
C GLY A 115 2.51 -9.71 17.36
N ARG A 116 1.83 -9.00 16.44
CA ARG A 116 1.77 -7.54 16.43
C ARG A 116 0.41 -7.01 16.02
N ASP A 117 0.04 -5.85 16.56
CA ASP A 117 -1.07 -5.09 16.02
C ASP A 117 -0.77 -4.67 14.57
N ILE A 118 -1.77 -4.84 13.72
CA ILE A 118 -1.71 -4.47 12.30
C ILE A 118 -2.47 -3.17 12.10
N PHE A 119 -1.79 -2.16 11.57
CA PHE A 119 -2.38 -0.89 11.19
C PHE A 119 -2.60 -0.87 9.69
N ARG A 120 -3.84 -0.64 9.28
CA ARG A 120 -4.27 -0.70 7.89
C ARG A 120 -4.72 0.66 7.41
N ALA A 121 -4.29 1.07 6.23
CA ALA A 121 -4.85 2.18 5.48
C ALA A 121 -5.65 1.61 4.31
N ARG A 122 -6.96 1.82 4.30
CA ARG A 122 -7.82 1.53 3.15
C ARG A 122 -7.91 2.79 2.30
N VAL A 123 -7.45 2.72 1.05
CA VAL A 123 -7.47 3.84 0.11
C VAL A 123 -8.29 3.43 -1.11
N PRO A 124 -9.55 3.90 -1.24
CA PRO A 124 -10.40 3.59 -2.39
C PRO A 124 -9.90 4.36 -3.62
N LEU A 125 -9.35 3.64 -4.57
CA LEU A 125 -8.87 4.18 -5.84
C LEU A 125 -9.82 3.78 -6.97
N ASP A 126 -9.95 4.66 -7.97
CA ASP A 126 -10.66 4.35 -9.20
C ASP A 126 -9.91 3.31 -10.06
N ARG A 127 -10.62 2.79 -11.07
CA ARG A 127 -10.10 1.75 -11.94
C ARG A 127 -8.84 2.19 -12.70
N ASP A 128 -8.77 3.45 -13.12
CA ASP A 128 -7.64 3.96 -13.90
C ASP A 128 -6.38 4.09 -13.04
N ARG A 129 -6.52 4.56 -11.80
CA ARG A 129 -5.42 4.58 -10.83
C ARG A 129 -4.94 3.16 -10.51
N MET A 130 -5.87 2.21 -10.34
CA MET A 130 -5.52 0.82 -10.12
C MET A 130 -4.83 0.20 -11.33
N ALA A 131 -5.26 0.51 -12.55
CA ALA A 131 -4.58 0.07 -13.77
C ALA A 131 -3.13 0.53 -13.83
N ARG A 132 -2.86 1.81 -13.48
CA ARG A 132 -1.48 2.32 -13.41
C ARG A 132 -0.63 1.61 -12.36
N ILE A 133 -1.20 1.31 -11.18
CA ILE A 133 -0.51 0.54 -10.14
C ILE A 133 -0.14 -0.86 -10.64
N ILE A 134 -1.08 -1.54 -11.31
CA ILE A 134 -0.84 -2.89 -11.85
C ILE A 134 0.24 -2.87 -12.93
N ALA A 135 0.16 -1.94 -13.86
CA ALA A 135 1.19 -1.77 -14.89
C ALA A 135 2.58 -1.55 -14.24
N TYR A 136 2.68 -0.62 -13.31
CA TYR A 136 3.91 -0.36 -12.57
C TYR A 136 4.46 -1.62 -11.87
N LEU A 137 3.59 -2.37 -11.16
CA LEU A 137 4.02 -3.57 -10.44
C LEU A 137 4.50 -4.67 -11.39
N ASN A 138 3.80 -4.91 -12.50
CA ASN A 138 4.21 -5.87 -13.51
C ASN A 138 5.55 -5.47 -14.16
N ASP A 139 5.70 -4.19 -14.55
CA ASP A 139 6.92 -3.66 -15.14
C ASP A 139 8.11 -3.75 -14.18
N LEU A 140 7.86 -3.56 -12.88
CA LEU A 140 8.88 -3.66 -11.85
C LEU A 140 9.52 -5.06 -11.78
N ASN A 141 8.74 -6.11 -12.04
CA ASN A 141 9.23 -7.49 -12.04
C ASN A 141 9.87 -7.92 -13.37
N THR A 142 9.56 -7.28 -14.49
CA THR A 142 10.02 -7.65 -15.84
C THR A 142 11.54 -7.85 -15.93
N PRO A 143 12.41 -6.90 -15.51
CA PRO A 143 13.85 -7.08 -15.67
C PRO A 143 14.43 -8.21 -14.80
N TYR A 144 13.75 -8.61 -13.76
CA TYR A 144 14.14 -9.73 -12.89
C TYR A 144 13.67 -11.06 -13.47
N ARG A 145 12.43 -11.10 -13.95
CA ARG A 145 11.87 -12.26 -14.65
C ARG A 145 12.70 -12.65 -15.88
N ASP A 146 13.09 -11.66 -16.66
CA ASP A 146 13.82 -11.86 -17.91
C ASP A 146 15.33 -12.08 -17.67
N GLY A 147 15.78 -12.11 -16.41
CA GLY A 147 17.17 -12.36 -16.03
C GLY A 147 18.12 -11.18 -16.31
N ALA A 148 17.60 -10.04 -16.77
CA ALA A 148 18.41 -8.86 -17.03
C ALA A 148 18.97 -8.24 -15.74
N LYS A 149 18.29 -8.46 -14.61
CA LYS A 149 18.71 -8.00 -13.28
C LYS A 149 18.47 -9.07 -12.23
N ILE A 150 19.27 -9.01 -11.16
CA ILE A 150 19.04 -9.76 -9.93
C ILE A 150 18.46 -8.81 -8.90
N PHE A 151 17.32 -9.18 -8.31
CA PHE A 151 16.73 -8.41 -7.23
C PHE A 151 17.62 -8.51 -5.98
N ARG A 152 17.83 -7.39 -5.34
CA ARG A 152 18.51 -7.31 -4.04
C ARG A 152 17.76 -6.32 -3.17
N TRP A 153 17.16 -6.84 -2.12
CA TRP A 153 16.53 -6.03 -1.11
C TRP A 153 17.57 -5.19 -0.36
N LYS A 154 17.26 -3.92 -0.15
CA LYS A 154 18.14 -2.99 0.57
C LYS A 154 17.28 -2.09 1.45
N VAL A 155 17.62 -2.02 2.74
CA VAL A 155 16.86 -1.29 3.78
C VAL A 155 16.51 0.13 3.38
N LEU A 156 17.42 0.87 2.76
CA LEU A 156 17.26 2.31 2.55
C LEU A 156 16.86 2.73 1.13
N ASN A 157 17.09 1.90 0.14
CA ASN A 157 16.88 2.33 -1.25
C ASN A 157 16.19 1.31 -2.17
N ASN A 158 15.79 0.15 -1.63
CA ASN A 158 15.01 -0.85 -2.38
C ASN A 158 14.31 -1.83 -1.41
N ASN A 159 13.34 -1.36 -0.66
CA ASN A 159 12.57 -2.16 0.30
C ASN A 159 11.07 -2.11 -0.02
N CYS A 160 10.25 -2.77 0.80
CA CYS A 160 8.80 -2.80 0.63
C CYS A 160 8.15 -1.41 0.62
N CYS A 161 8.67 -0.44 1.40
CA CYS A 161 8.14 0.93 1.39
C CYS A 161 8.33 1.60 0.03
N HIS A 162 9.44 1.39 -0.66
CA HIS A 162 9.66 1.94 -2.01
C HIS A 162 8.63 1.43 -3.02
N ILE A 163 8.28 0.15 -2.92
CA ILE A 163 7.28 -0.44 -3.83
C ILE A 163 5.91 0.17 -3.59
N VAL A 164 5.48 0.24 -2.34
CA VAL A 164 4.19 0.83 -1.96
C VAL A 164 4.15 2.31 -2.30
N HIS A 165 5.20 3.07 -1.94
CA HIS A 165 5.30 4.49 -2.23
C HIS A 165 5.21 4.76 -3.74
N ASN A 166 6.01 4.05 -4.53
CA ASN A 166 6.06 4.25 -5.98
C ASN A 166 4.78 3.75 -6.69
N ALA A 167 4.14 2.70 -6.19
CA ALA A 167 2.82 2.28 -6.65
C ALA A 167 1.75 3.35 -6.40
N LEU A 168 1.80 4.03 -5.25
CA LEU A 168 0.91 5.16 -4.96
C LEU A 168 1.32 6.44 -5.72
N ALA A 169 2.61 6.59 -6.07
CA ALA A 169 3.09 7.70 -6.88
C ALA A 169 2.54 7.64 -8.32
N VAL A 170 2.50 6.46 -8.95
CA VAL A 170 1.87 6.32 -10.28
C VAL A 170 0.36 6.49 -10.23
N ALA A 171 -0.26 6.31 -9.07
CA ALA A 171 -1.65 6.66 -8.81
C ALA A 171 -1.88 8.17 -8.54
N GLY A 172 -0.82 8.99 -8.54
CA GLY A 172 -0.92 10.44 -8.36
C GLY A 172 -1.01 10.91 -6.90
N ILE A 173 -0.72 10.06 -5.92
CA ILE A 173 -0.78 10.44 -4.50
C ILE A 173 0.40 11.34 -4.12
N TRP A 174 1.60 11.01 -4.56
CA TRP A 174 2.84 11.76 -4.31
C TRP A 174 3.88 11.57 -5.44
N GLY A 175 5.07 12.17 -5.28
CA GLY A 175 6.17 11.97 -6.20
C GLY A 175 6.88 10.64 -5.95
N PRO A 176 7.47 10.01 -6.99
CA PRO A 176 8.17 8.74 -6.81
C PRO A 176 9.45 8.90 -6.00
N TRP A 177 9.77 7.90 -5.21
CA TRP A 177 11.10 7.76 -4.64
C TRP A 177 12.03 7.07 -5.62
N PRO A 178 13.23 7.61 -5.81
CA PRO A 178 14.21 6.95 -6.64
C PRO A 178 14.76 5.69 -5.95
N THR A 179 14.82 4.61 -6.70
CA THR A 179 15.42 3.35 -6.25
C THR A 179 16.87 3.26 -6.71
N GLY A 180 17.72 2.64 -5.90
CA GLY A 180 19.14 2.44 -6.25
C GLY A 180 20.06 3.65 -6.11
N GLN A 181 19.60 4.74 -5.52
CA GLN A 181 20.38 5.94 -5.29
C GLN A 181 21.43 5.79 -4.18
N PHE A 182 22.34 6.76 -4.15
CA PHE A 182 23.39 6.88 -3.12
C PHE A 182 22.76 6.98 -1.72
N PHE A 183 23.38 6.29 -0.77
CA PHE A 183 22.92 6.09 0.61
C PHE A 183 22.42 7.37 1.30
N ALA A 184 23.12 8.50 1.13
CA ALA A 184 22.77 9.74 1.81
C ALA A 184 21.42 10.31 1.37
N THR A 185 21.08 10.25 0.07
CA THR A 185 19.77 10.70 -0.46
C THR A 185 18.62 9.77 -0.05
N ALA A 186 18.88 8.48 -0.01
CA ALA A 186 17.90 7.49 0.44
C ALA A 186 17.61 7.62 1.94
N ALA A 187 18.61 7.97 2.75
CA ALA A 187 18.44 8.17 4.18
C ALA A 187 17.46 9.32 4.53
N PHE A 188 17.36 10.34 3.68
CA PHE A 188 16.41 11.45 3.88
C PHE A 188 14.94 11.04 3.68
N ASN A 189 14.66 10.04 2.87
CA ASN A 189 13.29 9.57 2.64
C ASN A 189 12.76 8.70 3.78
N PHE A 190 13.62 8.19 4.65
CA PHE A 190 13.27 7.33 5.80
C PHE A 190 12.16 6.33 5.48
N PRO A 191 12.42 5.33 4.63
CA PRO A 191 11.40 4.39 4.16
C PRO A 191 10.98 3.41 5.26
N VAL A 192 10.24 3.92 6.24
CA VAL A 192 9.74 3.18 7.40
C VAL A 192 8.24 3.01 7.27
N PRO A 193 7.70 1.78 7.28
CA PRO A 193 6.28 1.50 7.03
C PRO A 193 5.31 2.33 7.86
N LYS A 194 5.63 2.58 9.13
CA LYS A 194 4.76 3.34 10.03
C LYS A 194 4.71 4.82 9.70
N ASN A 195 5.84 5.41 9.29
CA ASN A 195 5.89 6.80 8.86
C ASN A 195 5.17 6.98 7.53
N GLU A 196 5.38 6.05 6.60
CA GLU A 196 4.67 6.00 5.32
C GLU A 196 3.15 5.91 5.49
N PHE A 197 2.69 5.09 6.45
CA PHE A 197 1.27 5.02 6.82
C PHE A 197 0.73 6.39 7.28
N VAL A 198 1.47 7.08 8.14
CA VAL A 198 1.07 8.42 8.64
C VAL A 198 1.00 9.43 7.49
N ASP A 199 2.02 9.47 6.66
CA ASP A 199 2.09 10.39 5.52
C ASP A 199 0.97 10.11 4.51
N LEU A 200 0.67 8.84 4.25
CA LEU A 200 -0.44 8.44 3.38
C LEU A 200 -1.78 8.94 3.92
N MET A 201 -2.07 8.70 5.20
CA MET A 201 -3.33 9.12 5.80
C MET A 201 -3.49 10.64 5.80
N LEU A 202 -2.43 11.40 6.08
CA LEU A 202 -2.44 12.85 6.02
C LEU A 202 -2.56 13.35 4.57
N ARG A 203 -1.83 12.75 3.64
CA ARG A 203 -1.85 13.14 2.23
C ARG A 203 -3.23 12.95 1.59
N THR A 204 -3.89 11.85 1.92
CA THR A 204 -5.21 11.53 1.37
C THR A 204 -6.36 12.28 2.03
N ASN A 205 -6.19 12.80 3.25
CA ASN A 205 -7.27 13.44 4.01
C ASN A 205 -7.08 14.93 4.30
N ASP A 206 -5.84 15.43 4.41
CA ASP A 206 -5.56 16.77 4.94
C ASP A 206 -5.01 17.77 3.90
N LEU A 207 -5.11 17.47 2.62
CA LEU A 207 -4.71 18.46 1.61
C LEU A 207 -5.54 19.74 1.76
N PRO A 208 -4.92 20.92 1.64
CA PRO A 208 -5.61 22.19 1.76
C PRO A 208 -6.43 22.49 0.50
N ILE A 209 -7.46 21.69 0.22
CA ILE A 209 -8.26 21.77 -1.02
C ILE A 209 -9.03 23.11 -1.13
N THR A 210 -9.25 23.82 -0.06
CA THR A 210 -9.85 25.18 -0.09
C THR A 210 -8.86 26.26 -0.52
N ASN A 211 -7.58 25.92 -0.74
CA ASN A 211 -6.54 26.87 -1.13
C ASN A 211 -5.86 26.43 -2.45
N PRO A 212 -6.44 26.75 -3.63
CA PRO A 212 -5.90 26.36 -4.92
C PRO A 212 -4.49 26.91 -5.18
N HIS A 213 -4.13 28.04 -4.58
CA HIS A 213 -2.79 28.58 -4.70
C HIS A 213 -1.73 27.72 -3.99
N ALA A 214 -2.04 27.19 -2.81
CA ALA A 214 -1.16 26.25 -2.11
C ALA A 214 -1.02 24.94 -2.89
N LEU A 215 -2.13 24.44 -3.44
CA LEU A 215 -2.11 23.23 -4.28
C LEU A 215 -1.27 23.43 -5.56
N TYR A 216 -1.39 24.58 -6.22
CA TYR A 216 -0.59 24.88 -7.41
C TYR A 216 0.92 24.93 -7.12
N LYS A 217 1.34 25.38 -5.93
CA LYS A 217 2.74 25.39 -5.51
C LYS A 217 3.33 24.00 -5.27
N ASP A 218 2.50 23.03 -4.87
CA ASP A 218 2.93 21.64 -4.75
C ASP A 218 3.10 21.02 -6.14
N ARG A 219 4.35 20.79 -6.53
CA ARG A 219 4.70 20.29 -7.88
C ARG A 219 4.03 18.95 -8.19
N THR A 220 3.88 18.08 -7.19
CA THR A 220 3.24 16.76 -7.34
C THR A 220 1.73 16.90 -7.55
N VAL A 221 1.08 17.73 -6.72
CA VAL A 221 -0.35 18.00 -6.84
C VAL A 221 -0.68 18.64 -8.18
N ARG A 222 0.10 19.67 -8.56
CA ARG A 222 -0.07 20.36 -9.84
C ARG A 222 0.04 19.39 -11.01
N ARG A 223 1.09 18.55 -11.02
CA ARG A 223 1.30 17.56 -12.07
C ARG A 223 0.15 16.55 -12.12
N ALA A 224 -0.23 15.97 -10.98
CA ALA A 224 -1.31 14.98 -10.91
C ALA A 224 -2.63 15.55 -11.45
N LEU A 225 -2.97 16.78 -11.06
CA LEU A 225 -4.19 17.41 -11.52
C LEU A 225 -4.17 17.73 -13.02
N LEU A 226 -3.06 18.25 -13.54
CA LEU A 226 -2.93 18.59 -14.97
C LEU A 226 -2.84 17.37 -15.89
N GLU A 227 -2.21 16.28 -15.43
CA GLU A 227 -2.02 15.07 -16.24
C GLU A 227 -3.18 14.08 -16.12
N THR A 228 -3.78 13.96 -14.94
CA THR A 228 -4.79 12.93 -14.66
C THR A 228 -6.15 13.46 -14.22
N GLY A 229 -6.31 14.77 -14.09
CA GLY A 229 -7.54 15.39 -13.59
C GLY A 229 -7.89 15.02 -12.15
N THR A 230 -6.89 14.60 -11.33
CA THR A 230 -7.12 14.11 -9.97
C THR A 230 -6.19 14.79 -8.96
N LEU A 231 -6.70 15.02 -7.75
CA LEU A 231 -5.88 15.40 -6.60
C LEU A 231 -5.49 14.16 -5.78
N PRO A 232 -4.43 14.25 -4.97
CA PRO A 232 -4.06 13.18 -4.02
C PRO A 232 -5.11 12.86 -2.95
N THR A 233 -6.08 13.75 -2.72
CA THR A 233 -7.17 13.48 -1.78
C THR A 233 -8.01 12.30 -2.20
N VAL A 234 -8.39 11.47 -1.22
CA VAL A 234 -9.18 10.27 -1.46
C VAL A 234 -10.29 10.19 -0.40
N PRO A 235 -11.49 10.73 -0.69
CA PRO A 235 -12.64 10.55 0.19
C PRO A 235 -12.90 9.06 0.44
N GLY A 236 -13.06 8.69 1.72
CA GLY A 236 -13.17 7.29 2.13
C GLY A 236 -11.84 6.59 2.39
N ALA A 237 -10.69 7.31 2.36
CA ALA A 237 -9.43 6.77 2.85
C ALA A 237 -9.45 6.70 4.39
N LEU A 238 -9.41 5.47 4.92
CA LEU A 238 -9.61 5.19 6.34
C LEU A 238 -8.48 4.36 6.93
N ALA A 239 -8.17 4.66 8.19
CA ALA A 239 -7.31 3.88 9.04
C ALA A 239 -8.13 2.88 9.88
N SER A 240 -7.58 1.69 10.07
CA SER A 240 -8.13 0.69 10.99
C SER A 240 -7.01 -0.08 11.68
N THR A 241 -7.34 -0.73 12.79
CA THR A 241 -6.41 -1.59 13.54
C THR A 241 -7.01 -2.98 13.67
N ALA A 242 -6.21 -4.00 13.36
CA ALA A 242 -6.47 -5.35 13.80
C ALA A 242 -5.47 -5.68 14.92
N ARG A 243 -5.96 -6.18 16.05
CA ARG A 243 -5.11 -6.54 17.18
C ARG A 243 -4.34 -7.81 16.87
N ALA A 244 -3.16 -7.92 17.49
CA ALA A 244 -2.40 -9.16 17.49
C ALA A 244 -3.23 -10.33 18.02
N ILE A 245 -2.99 -11.52 17.53
CA ILE A 245 -3.63 -12.74 18.01
C ILE A 245 -3.12 -13.00 19.42
N GLN A 246 -4.02 -12.90 20.40
CA GLN A 246 -3.68 -12.95 21.81
C GLN A 246 -3.21 -14.34 22.24
N THR A 247 -3.85 -15.36 21.72
CA THR A 247 -3.47 -16.75 21.99
C THR A 247 -2.47 -17.21 20.94
N ASN A 248 -1.18 -17.10 21.25
CA ASN A 248 -0.14 -17.66 20.40
C ASN A 248 0.97 -18.31 21.24
N ALA A 249 1.46 -19.44 20.74
CA ALA A 249 2.57 -20.19 21.34
C ALA A 249 3.94 -19.80 20.76
N MET A 250 3.98 -18.92 19.76
CA MET A 250 5.20 -18.66 18.98
C MET A 250 5.87 -17.34 19.34
N TYR A 251 5.12 -16.33 19.75
CA TYR A 251 5.64 -14.98 19.97
C TYR A 251 5.20 -14.37 21.28
N ASP A 252 6.14 -13.75 21.99
CA ASP A 252 5.86 -12.89 23.14
C ASP A 252 5.44 -11.50 22.65
N ILE A 253 4.13 -11.26 22.57
CA ILE A 253 3.54 -10.03 22.06
C ILE A 253 3.82 -8.83 22.98
N ALA A 254 3.96 -9.06 24.26
CA ALA A 254 4.10 -7.99 25.26
C ALA A 254 5.37 -7.14 25.08
N ARG A 255 6.38 -7.67 24.40
CA ARG A 255 7.67 -7.00 24.17
C ARG A 255 7.74 -6.21 22.87
N LEU A 256 6.75 -6.31 21.98
CA LEU A 256 6.79 -5.63 20.70
C LEU A 256 6.33 -4.17 20.84
N ARG A 257 7.26 -3.23 20.66
CA ARG A 257 6.99 -1.80 20.71
C ARG A 257 6.90 -1.22 19.31
N LEU A 258 5.96 -0.27 19.13
CA LEU A 258 5.93 0.59 17.95
C LEU A 258 7.14 1.52 17.94
N ILE A 259 7.93 1.44 16.86
CA ILE A 259 9.06 2.32 16.65
C ILE A 259 8.67 3.30 15.54
N PHE A 260 8.68 4.60 15.87
CA PHE A 260 8.56 5.69 14.90
C PHE A 260 9.91 6.35 14.71
N TYR A 261 10.19 6.76 13.51
CA TYR A 261 11.32 7.59 13.22
C TYR A 261 10.89 9.06 13.38
N ASP A 262 10.97 9.57 14.61
CA ASP A 262 10.80 11.00 14.86
C ASP A 262 12.08 11.71 14.45
N ASN A 263 12.01 12.43 13.35
CA ASN A 263 13.13 13.15 12.76
C ASN A 263 12.90 14.66 13.00
N PRO A 264 13.92 15.43 13.37
CA PRO A 264 13.79 16.87 13.56
C PRO A 264 13.30 17.63 12.33
N PHE A 265 13.50 17.08 11.13
CA PHE A 265 13.06 17.68 9.87
C PHE A 265 11.61 17.30 9.49
N TRP A 266 11.18 16.06 9.77
CA TRP A 266 9.86 15.55 9.40
C TRP A 266 8.85 15.53 10.55
N GLY A 267 9.33 15.77 11.77
CA GLY A 267 8.52 16.01 12.95
C GLY A 267 8.00 14.74 13.67
N PRO A 268 7.13 14.94 14.63
CA PRO A 268 6.73 13.90 15.59
C PRO A 268 5.68 12.94 15.00
N TYR A 269 6.10 11.93 14.26
CA TYR A 269 5.23 10.92 13.66
C TYR A 269 4.36 10.20 14.69
N ARG A 270 4.85 9.94 15.90
CA ARG A 270 4.08 9.31 16.98
C ARG A 270 2.83 10.09 17.36
N PHE A 271 2.90 11.43 17.38
CA PHE A 271 1.75 12.28 17.71
C PHE A 271 0.76 12.34 16.55
N ARG A 272 1.24 12.39 15.32
CA ARG A 272 0.39 12.34 14.12
C ARG A 272 -0.32 11.00 14.01
N PHE A 273 0.38 9.90 14.27
CA PHE A 273 -0.19 8.57 14.33
C PHE A 273 -1.29 8.47 15.40
N ALA A 274 -1.02 8.92 16.62
CA ALA A 274 -2.02 8.92 17.69
C ALA A 274 -3.25 9.80 17.35
N ARG A 275 -3.05 10.92 16.65
CA ARG A 275 -4.14 11.78 16.16
C ARG A 275 -5.01 11.04 15.15
N ILE A 276 -4.44 10.32 14.19
CA ILE A 276 -5.17 9.55 13.17
C ILE A 276 -6.18 8.62 13.84
N PHE A 277 -5.79 7.89 14.88
CA PHE A 277 -6.68 6.93 15.56
C PHE A 277 -7.62 7.56 16.59
N LYS A 278 -7.45 8.84 16.92
CA LYS A 278 -8.35 9.59 17.82
C LYS A 278 -9.41 10.42 17.08
N ASP A 279 -9.19 10.72 15.83
CA ASP A 279 -10.04 11.60 15.04
C ASP A 279 -10.94 10.76 14.11
N PRO A 280 -12.28 10.78 14.32
CA PRO A 280 -13.21 9.95 13.55
C PRO A 280 -13.14 10.14 12.03
N ARG A 281 -12.68 11.32 11.56
CA ARG A 281 -12.54 11.55 10.10
C ARG A 281 -11.54 10.62 9.42
N TYR A 282 -10.64 9.96 10.18
CA TYR A 282 -9.71 8.96 9.62
C TYR A 282 -10.16 7.52 9.86
N THR A 283 -11.16 7.28 10.72
CA THR A 283 -11.53 5.93 11.15
C THR A 283 -12.99 5.57 10.89
N ASP A 284 -13.85 6.56 10.66
CA ASP A 284 -15.27 6.39 10.35
C ASP A 284 -15.59 6.93 8.96
N LEU A 285 -16.24 6.10 8.13
CA LEU A 285 -16.53 6.45 6.75
C LEU A 285 -17.49 7.64 6.64
N ARG A 286 -18.52 7.69 7.47
CA ARG A 286 -19.52 8.76 7.44
C ARG A 286 -18.89 10.09 7.86
N GLU A 287 -18.10 10.10 8.91
CA GLU A 287 -17.40 11.31 9.36
C GLU A 287 -16.34 11.77 8.37
N ASN A 288 -15.65 10.84 7.72
CA ASN A 288 -14.72 11.15 6.63
C ASN A 288 -15.42 11.83 5.46
N LEU A 289 -16.50 11.24 4.98
CA LEU A 289 -17.27 11.81 3.87
C LEU A 289 -17.90 13.15 4.23
N ARG A 290 -18.42 13.33 5.46
CA ARG A 290 -18.91 14.62 5.95
C ARG A 290 -17.82 15.67 6.01
N HIS A 291 -16.60 15.28 6.40
CA HIS A 291 -15.44 16.17 6.37
C HIS A 291 -15.16 16.67 4.96
N PHE A 292 -15.09 15.76 3.97
CA PHE A 292 -14.88 16.15 2.59
C PHE A 292 -16.03 16.98 2.01
N ALA A 293 -17.28 16.66 2.32
CA ALA A 293 -18.43 17.48 1.90
C ALA A 293 -18.30 18.93 2.38
N ARG A 294 -17.93 19.13 3.66
CA ARG A 294 -17.67 20.48 4.20
C ARG A 294 -16.52 21.19 3.50
N LEU A 295 -15.43 20.47 3.22
CA LEU A 295 -14.27 21.05 2.51
C LEU A 295 -14.65 21.48 1.09
N TYR A 296 -15.37 20.64 0.33
CA TYR A 296 -15.79 20.99 -1.02
C TYR A 296 -16.78 22.16 -1.05
N ALA A 297 -17.71 22.21 -0.10
CA ALA A 297 -18.63 23.34 0.05
C ALA A 297 -17.93 24.66 0.45
N ALA A 298 -16.79 24.58 1.11
CA ALA A 298 -16.01 25.75 1.52
C ALA A 298 -15.02 26.24 0.44
N VAL A 299 -14.97 25.61 -0.73
CA VAL A 299 -14.11 26.05 -1.84
C VAL A 299 -14.60 27.40 -2.37
N PRO A 300 -13.73 28.43 -2.47
CA PRO A 300 -14.11 29.74 -2.99
C PRO A 300 -14.56 29.65 -4.48
N THR A 301 -15.69 30.24 -4.77
CA THR A 301 -16.24 30.33 -6.14
C THR A 301 -15.63 31.45 -7.01
N ALA A 302 -14.88 32.36 -6.41
CA ALA A 302 -14.29 33.49 -7.13
C ALA A 302 -13.00 33.06 -7.86
N ALA A 303 -13.06 32.99 -9.18
CA ALA A 303 -11.88 32.78 -10.00
C ALA A 303 -10.99 34.02 -10.03
N ALA A 304 -9.74 33.89 -9.59
CA ALA A 304 -8.73 34.90 -9.90
C ALA A 304 -8.48 34.96 -11.40
N LYS A 305 -8.29 36.15 -11.98
CA LYS A 305 -7.85 36.28 -13.37
C LYS A 305 -6.45 35.67 -13.51
N VAL A 306 -6.38 34.45 -14.01
CA VAL A 306 -5.13 33.72 -14.23
C VAL A 306 -4.99 33.35 -15.71
N SER A 307 -3.76 33.16 -16.19
CA SER A 307 -3.47 32.82 -17.58
C SER A 307 -2.48 31.65 -17.66
N GLY A 308 -2.35 31.05 -18.83
CA GLY A 308 -1.39 30.00 -19.12
C GLY A 308 -1.64 28.70 -18.30
N GLU A 309 -0.59 28.12 -17.77
CA GLU A 309 -0.68 26.87 -16.98
C GLU A 309 -1.57 27.04 -15.74
N ARG A 310 -1.56 28.19 -15.11
CA ARG A 310 -2.42 28.49 -13.96
C ARG A 310 -3.91 28.45 -14.30
N ALA A 311 -4.28 28.94 -15.47
CA ALA A 311 -5.69 28.90 -15.92
C ALA A 311 -6.12 27.44 -16.14
N ARG A 312 -5.30 26.63 -16.81
CA ARG A 312 -5.56 25.19 -17.00
C ARG A 312 -5.66 24.44 -15.66
N PHE A 313 -4.79 24.78 -14.72
CA PHE A 313 -4.85 24.20 -13.37
C PHE A 313 -6.15 24.59 -12.66
N GLN A 314 -6.55 25.85 -12.72
CA GLN A 314 -7.78 26.34 -12.10
C GLN A 314 -9.01 25.66 -12.68
N GLU A 315 -9.11 25.52 -13.99
CA GLU A 315 -10.18 24.80 -14.67
C GLU A 315 -10.23 23.32 -14.26
N ALA A 316 -9.09 22.62 -14.29
CA ALA A 316 -9.01 21.22 -13.85
C ALA A 316 -9.38 21.05 -12.36
N TYR A 317 -8.99 22.03 -11.53
CA TYR A 317 -9.33 22.03 -10.10
C TYR A 317 -10.84 22.21 -9.89
N GLU A 318 -11.49 23.15 -10.55
CA GLU A 318 -12.94 23.37 -10.46
C GLU A 318 -13.74 22.15 -10.91
N HIS A 319 -13.34 21.54 -12.04
CA HIS A 319 -13.91 20.28 -12.51
C HIS A 319 -13.74 19.13 -11.50
N TYR A 320 -12.55 19.03 -10.92
CA TYR A 320 -12.28 18.02 -9.90
C TYR A 320 -13.18 18.21 -8.69
N ILE A 321 -13.24 19.43 -8.13
CA ILE A 321 -14.04 19.75 -6.94
C ILE A 321 -15.52 19.45 -7.19
N ALA A 322 -16.10 19.90 -8.30
CA ALA A 322 -17.50 19.65 -8.64
C ALA A 322 -17.82 18.16 -8.70
N ARG A 323 -16.99 17.39 -9.41
CA ARG A 323 -17.15 15.93 -9.54
C ARG A 323 -17.05 15.22 -8.19
N GLN A 324 -16.05 15.59 -7.37
CA GLN A 324 -15.84 14.95 -6.07
C GLN A 324 -16.93 15.32 -5.06
N ALA A 325 -17.41 16.55 -5.05
CA ALA A 325 -18.56 16.95 -4.22
C ALA A 325 -19.77 16.08 -4.52
N GLN A 326 -20.14 15.94 -5.79
CA GLN A 326 -21.25 15.07 -6.21
C GLN A 326 -21.03 13.60 -5.79
N THR A 327 -19.80 13.08 -5.97
CA THR A 327 -19.48 11.69 -5.59
C THR A 327 -19.63 11.48 -4.07
N VAL A 328 -19.14 12.42 -3.26
CA VAL A 328 -19.23 12.35 -1.79
C VAL A 328 -20.69 12.43 -1.32
N GLU A 329 -21.49 13.31 -1.91
CA GLU A 329 -22.94 13.42 -1.62
C GLU A 329 -23.68 12.10 -1.93
N GLN A 330 -23.41 11.51 -3.09
CA GLN A 330 -23.99 10.20 -3.46
C GLN A 330 -23.57 9.09 -2.48
N GLN A 331 -22.32 9.07 -2.04
CA GLN A 331 -21.85 8.11 -1.05
C GLN A 331 -22.52 8.32 0.31
N LEU A 332 -22.66 9.56 0.75
CA LEU A 332 -23.37 9.89 2.00
C LEU A 332 -24.84 9.48 1.95
N ALA A 333 -25.52 9.70 0.82
CA ALA A 333 -26.89 9.29 0.61
C ALA A 333 -27.07 7.77 0.70
N ARG A 334 -26.11 6.98 0.21
CA ARG A 334 -26.12 5.52 0.32
C ARG A 334 -25.87 5.01 1.75
N LEU A 335 -25.29 5.83 2.61
CA LEU A 335 -25.07 5.52 4.03
C LEU A 335 -26.21 6.02 4.91
N ALA A 336 -27.19 6.74 4.37
CA ALA A 336 -28.40 7.10 5.10
C ALA A 336 -29.17 5.82 5.45
N PRO A 337 -29.80 5.74 6.66
CA PRO A 337 -30.55 4.57 7.09
C PRO A 337 -31.76 4.33 6.21
#